data_75e4449c776514ffe40af8665b36979f
#
_entry.id   75e4449c776514ffe40af8665b36979f
#
_cell.length_a   1.000
_cell.length_b   1.000
_cell.length_c   1.000
_cell.angle_alpha   90.00
_cell.angle_beta   90.00
_cell.angle_gamma   90.00
#
_symmetry.space_group_name_H-M   'P 1'
#
loop_
_entity.id
_entity.type
_entity.pdbx_description
1 polymer ?
#
loop_
_entity_poly.entity_id
_entity_poly.type
_entity_poly.pdbx_seq_one_letter_code
_entity_poly.pdbx_strand_id
1 'polypeptide(L)'
;MKHLFTSTVVAAIMVAPAAGQGALWTQVTTANSPSARRDHAMAFDSVRGKVVMFGGYTVSTGLRDDTWEYDGVSWTQITTSTRPNARYAHATAFDSVRGKLVLFGGNISNNYLNDTWEYDGVNWARATTANSPPARAFHTTAYDSSRGKLVLFGGYDNSGNYLNDTWEYDGVNWTEVITTTSPSARRAQAMIYDDWRAKLVMFGGIDCCNFFDDTWEYDGGDWTQVTTATSPVARRWHAMAYDKWRAKPVMFGGYYSSYLSDTREFDGVDWTQPAIATSPGARRSHAMAYDSWRAKTVLFGGYDNSHLNDTWEYDGGV
;
A
#
# COMPACT_ATOMS: atom_id res chain seq x y z
N MET A 1 53.28 -19.79 -0.28
CA MET A 1 52.68 -18.44 -0.53
C MET A 1 51.24 -18.50 -0.08
N LYS A 2 50.95 -17.85 1.07
CA LYS A 2 49.60 -17.76 1.60
C LYS A 2 49.04 -16.43 1.15
N HIS A 3 48.00 -16.41 0.32
CA HIS A 3 47.25 -15.19 -0.04
C HIS A 3 46.29 -14.84 1.08
N LEU A 4 46.53 -13.73 1.76
CA LEU A 4 45.57 -13.09 2.64
C LEU A 4 44.55 -12.32 1.76
N PHE A 5 43.30 -12.68 1.85
CA PHE A 5 42.22 -11.84 1.37
C PHE A 5 41.80 -10.86 2.48
N THR A 6 42.13 -9.59 2.29
CA THR A 6 41.63 -8.50 3.13
C THR A 6 40.24 -8.14 2.64
N SER A 7 39.23 -8.51 3.44
CA SER A 7 37.87 -8.06 3.24
C SER A 7 37.71 -6.62 3.78
N THR A 8 37.52 -5.65 2.89
CA THR A 8 37.22 -4.26 3.27
C THR A 8 35.75 -4.18 3.60
N VAL A 9 35.42 -4.15 4.89
CA VAL A 9 34.07 -3.81 5.35
C VAL A 9 33.88 -2.30 5.21
N VAL A 10 33.10 -1.86 4.22
CA VAL A 10 32.64 -0.50 4.12
C VAL A 10 31.53 -0.31 5.16
N ALA A 11 31.86 0.27 6.28
CA ALA A 11 30.87 0.71 7.27
C ALA A 11 30.10 1.88 6.66
N ALA A 12 28.83 1.71 6.37
CA ALA A 12 27.92 2.80 6.08
C ALA A 12 27.81 3.65 7.35
N ILE A 13 28.35 4.85 7.30
CA ILE A 13 28.16 5.86 8.35
C ILE A 13 26.71 6.31 8.23
N MET A 14 25.85 5.85 9.14
CA MET A 14 24.56 6.47 9.34
C MET A 14 24.79 7.86 9.93
N VAL A 15 24.62 8.89 9.11
CA VAL A 15 24.55 10.26 9.60
C VAL A 15 23.19 10.39 10.26
N ALA A 16 23.19 10.48 11.59
CA ALA A 16 21.99 10.82 12.34
C ALA A 16 21.51 12.19 11.84
N PRO A 17 20.20 12.38 11.54
CA PRO A 17 19.68 13.68 11.18
C PRO A 17 19.86 14.65 12.35
N ALA A 18 20.15 15.92 12.01
CA ALA A 18 20.29 16.97 13.01
C ALA A 18 18.98 17.11 13.79
N ALA A 19 19.04 17.04 15.11
CA ALA A 19 17.90 17.23 16.00
C ALA A 19 17.27 18.60 15.71
N GLY A 20 15.99 18.62 15.22
CA GLY A 20 15.20 19.83 15.07
C GLY A 20 14.57 20.07 13.70
N GLN A 21 14.70 19.21 12.71
CA GLN A 21 13.89 19.35 11.50
C GLN A 21 12.54 18.66 11.72
N GLY A 22 11.44 19.43 11.59
CA GLY A 22 10.09 18.88 11.60
C GLY A 22 9.88 17.90 10.44
N ALA A 23 8.90 17.03 10.57
CA ALA A 23 8.51 16.09 9.51
C ALA A 23 8.35 16.78 8.16
N LEU A 24 8.90 16.21 7.10
CA LEU A 24 8.79 16.81 5.77
C LEU A 24 8.61 15.76 4.66
N TRP A 25 7.88 16.17 3.62
CA TRP A 25 7.87 15.52 2.35
C TRP A 25 8.91 16.17 1.42
N THR A 26 9.67 15.36 0.75
CA THR A 26 10.62 15.80 -0.27
C THR A 26 10.21 15.24 -1.61
N GLN A 27 10.04 16.12 -2.61
CA GLN A 27 9.83 15.65 -3.98
C GLN A 27 11.14 15.14 -4.56
N VAL A 28 11.12 13.91 -5.09
CA VAL A 28 12.29 13.29 -5.69
C VAL A 28 12.25 13.47 -7.21
N THR A 29 13.29 14.06 -7.75
CA THR A 29 13.49 14.13 -9.21
C THR A 29 14.20 12.86 -9.66
N THR A 30 13.51 12.01 -10.40
CA THR A 30 14.04 10.76 -10.94
C THR A 30 14.40 10.92 -12.42
N ALA A 31 15.47 10.27 -12.87
CA ALA A 31 15.88 10.29 -14.29
C ALA A 31 14.84 9.62 -15.19
N ASN A 32 14.21 8.54 -14.69
CA ASN A 32 13.09 7.86 -15.31
C ASN A 32 11.94 7.83 -14.32
N SER A 33 10.72 7.91 -14.84
CA SER A 33 9.50 7.84 -14.04
C SER A 33 8.43 7.07 -14.80
N PRO A 34 7.60 6.27 -14.11
CA PRO A 34 6.40 5.72 -14.73
C PRO A 34 5.49 6.84 -15.26
N SER A 35 4.71 6.54 -16.29
CA SER A 35 3.70 7.48 -16.80
C SER A 35 2.70 7.87 -15.72
N ALA A 36 2.19 9.10 -15.78
CA ALA A 36 1.20 9.63 -14.85
C ALA A 36 -0.02 8.71 -14.76
N ARG A 37 -0.32 8.26 -13.54
CA ARG A 37 -1.32 7.21 -13.30
C ARG A 37 -1.98 7.27 -11.94
N ARG A 38 -3.13 6.62 -11.85
CA ARG A 38 -3.91 6.42 -10.62
C ARG A 38 -4.32 4.96 -10.46
N ASP A 39 -4.79 4.61 -9.27
CA ASP A 39 -5.34 3.29 -8.93
C ASP A 39 -4.38 2.12 -9.26
N HIS A 40 -3.08 2.39 -9.26
CA HIS A 40 -2.00 1.41 -9.23
C HIS A 40 -1.76 0.96 -7.80
N ALA A 41 -1.04 -0.13 -7.61
CA ALA A 41 -0.65 -0.60 -6.29
C ALA A 41 0.87 -0.64 -6.14
N MET A 42 1.34 -0.42 -4.91
CA MET A 42 2.76 -0.46 -4.54
C MET A 42 2.94 -1.24 -3.25
N ALA A 43 4.06 -1.96 -3.15
CA ALA A 43 4.54 -2.49 -1.89
C ALA A 43 6.09 -2.53 -1.87
N PHE A 44 6.65 -2.52 -0.69
CA PHE A 44 8.11 -2.59 -0.51
C PHE A 44 8.56 -4.05 -0.42
N ASP A 45 9.40 -4.46 -1.35
CA ASP A 45 10.13 -5.71 -1.33
C ASP A 45 11.33 -5.57 -0.38
N SER A 46 11.14 -6.03 0.85
CA SER A 46 12.15 -5.92 1.90
C SER A 46 13.35 -6.87 1.72
N VAL A 47 13.25 -7.86 0.83
CA VAL A 47 14.36 -8.76 0.50
C VAL A 47 15.32 -8.10 -0.47
N ARG A 48 14.81 -7.36 -1.47
CA ARG A 48 15.60 -6.71 -2.52
C ARG A 48 15.81 -5.20 -2.29
N GLY A 49 15.13 -4.60 -1.29
CA GLY A 49 15.21 -3.16 -1.01
C GLY A 49 14.62 -2.31 -2.14
N LYS A 50 13.48 -2.72 -2.71
CA LYS A 50 12.82 -2.04 -3.82
C LYS A 50 11.36 -1.76 -3.51
N VAL A 51 10.88 -0.57 -3.85
CA VAL A 51 9.43 -0.34 -3.96
C VAL A 51 8.98 -0.87 -5.32
N VAL A 52 8.09 -1.84 -5.33
CA VAL A 52 7.54 -2.45 -6.55
C VAL A 52 6.16 -1.86 -6.81
N MET A 53 5.92 -1.41 -8.04
CA MET A 53 4.64 -0.90 -8.53
C MET A 53 4.14 -1.73 -9.70
N PHE A 54 2.83 -1.97 -9.75
CA PHE A 54 2.17 -2.62 -10.87
C PHE A 54 0.92 -1.86 -11.34
N GLY A 55 0.74 -1.76 -12.67
CA GLY A 55 -0.53 -1.44 -13.30
C GLY A 55 -1.04 -0.01 -13.11
N GLY A 56 -2.36 0.12 -12.94
CA GLY A 56 -3.06 1.39 -12.82
C GLY A 56 -3.70 1.87 -14.13
N TYR A 57 -4.20 3.11 -14.11
CA TYR A 57 -4.86 3.75 -15.25
C TYR A 57 -4.16 5.07 -15.61
N THR A 58 -3.90 5.26 -16.90
CA THR A 58 -3.31 6.48 -17.50
C THR A 58 -4.27 7.11 -18.48
N VAL A 59 -4.16 8.43 -18.72
CA VAL A 59 -5.00 9.11 -19.73
C VAL A 59 -4.62 8.68 -21.14
N SER A 60 -3.33 8.55 -21.42
CA SER A 60 -2.82 8.38 -22.79
C SER A 60 -3.01 6.97 -23.34
N THR A 61 -2.92 5.93 -22.50
CA THR A 61 -2.89 4.53 -22.93
C THR A 61 -3.87 3.63 -22.19
N GLY A 62 -4.68 4.20 -21.27
CA GLY A 62 -5.66 3.43 -20.49
C GLY A 62 -5.01 2.54 -19.43
N LEU A 63 -5.46 1.31 -19.34
CA LEU A 63 -4.99 0.33 -18.35
C LEU A 63 -3.53 -0.06 -18.60
N ARG A 64 -2.81 -0.32 -17.50
CA ARG A 64 -1.39 -0.70 -17.54
C ARG A 64 -1.19 -2.11 -16.98
N ASP A 65 -0.17 -2.79 -17.54
CA ASP A 65 0.33 -4.11 -17.12
C ASP A 65 1.84 -4.08 -16.86
N ASP A 66 2.39 -2.88 -16.71
CA ASP A 66 3.81 -2.67 -16.49
C ASP A 66 4.19 -2.83 -15.01
N THR A 67 5.37 -3.39 -14.80
CA THR A 67 6.02 -3.50 -13.49
C THR A 67 7.16 -2.50 -13.43
N TRP A 68 7.24 -1.75 -12.34
CA TRP A 68 8.31 -0.78 -12.08
C TRP A 68 8.90 -1.01 -10.71
N GLU A 69 10.19 -0.76 -10.59
CA GLU A 69 10.92 -0.82 -9.33
C GLU A 69 11.63 0.51 -9.04
N TYR A 70 11.48 0.99 -7.81
CA TYR A 70 12.15 2.18 -7.31
C TYR A 70 13.19 1.79 -6.27
N ASP A 71 14.43 2.30 -6.44
CA ASP A 71 15.56 1.96 -5.57
C ASP A 71 15.95 3.07 -4.59
N GLY A 72 15.14 4.12 -4.52
CA GLY A 72 15.44 5.31 -3.73
C GLY A 72 16.08 6.43 -4.53
N VAL A 73 16.43 6.17 -5.79
CA VAL A 73 17.05 7.16 -6.68
C VAL A 73 16.29 7.26 -8.00
N SER A 74 15.93 6.13 -8.59
CA SER A 74 15.30 6.10 -9.92
C SER A 74 14.31 4.96 -10.05
N TRP A 75 13.32 5.15 -10.94
CA TRP A 75 12.41 4.10 -11.36
C TRP A 75 12.99 3.33 -12.55
N THR A 76 12.88 2.02 -12.49
CA THR A 76 13.27 1.12 -13.58
C THR A 76 12.06 0.28 -13.99
N GLN A 77 11.73 0.30 -15.28
CA GLN A 77 10.70 -0.61 -15.80
C GLN A 77 11.28 -2.01 -15.96
N ILE A 78 10.58 -3.00 -15.38
CA ILE A 78 11.01 -4.39 -15.43
C ILE A 78 10.27 -5.11 -16.56
N THR A 79 11.05 -5.71 -17.46
CA THR A 79 10.51 -6.58 -18.50
C THR A 79 10.33 -7.98 -17.94
N THR A 80 9.08 -8.42 -17.81
CA THR A 80 8.72 -9.74 -17.32
C THR A 80 8.26 -10.63 -18.47
N SER A 81 8.58 -11.91 -18.44
CA SER A 81 8.13 -12.87 -19.47
C SER A 81 6.66 -13.24 -19.32
N THR A 82 6.17 -13.24 -18.08
CA THR A 82 4.76 -13.44 -17.72
C THR A 82 4.33 -12.31 -16.78
N ARG A 83 3.08 -11.87 -16.89
CA ARG A 83 2.52 -10.81 -16.05
C ARG A 83 1.01 -10.85 -16.00
N PRO A 84 0.38 -10.27 -14.98
CA PRO A 84 -1.07 -10.04 -14.96
C PRO A 84 -1.53 -9.19 -16.14
N ASN A 85 -2.76 -9.38 -16.58
CA ASN A 85 -3.39 -8.48 -17.56
C ASN A 85 -3.44 -7.04 -17.00
N ALA A 86 -3.40 -6.06 -17.90
CA ALA A 86 -3.54 -4.64 -17.58
C ALA A 86 -4.79 -4.38 -16.74
N ARG A 87 -4.61 -3.76 -15.56
CA ARG A 87 -5.66 -3.59 -14.56
C ARG A 87 -5.43 -2.39 -13.65
N TYR A 88 -6.50 -1.94 -13.00
CA TYR A 88 -6.46 -0.92 -11.95
C TYR A 88 -7.28 -1.35 -10.73
N ALA A 89 -7.14 -0.63 -9.61
CA ALA A 89 -7.88 -0.87 -8.37
C ALA A 89 -7.74 -2.31 -7.82
N HIS A 90 -6.63 -2.97 -8.16
CA HIS A 90 -6.14 -4.18 -7.49
C HIS A 90 -5.38 -3.79 -6.22
N ALA A 91 -5.10 -4.76 -5.37
CA ALA A 91 -4.27 -4.54 -4.21
C ALA A 91 -3.03 -5.45 -4.24
N THR A 92 -1.94 -4.98 -3.61
CA THR A 92 -0.70 -5.74 -3.46
C THR A 92 -0.18 -5.64 -2.04
N ALA A 93 0.44 -6.72 -1.56
CA ALA A 93 1.25 -6.68 -0.35
C ALA A 93 2.45 -7.63 -0.49
N PHE A 94 3.53 -7.34 0.21
CA PHE A 94 4.75 -8.13 0.16
C PHE A 94 4.74 -9.20 1.24
N ASP A 95 4.74 -10.46 0.84
CA ASP A 95 4.94 -11.61 1.71
C ASP A 95 6.43 -11.74 2.02
N SER A 96 6.84 -11.22 3.15
CA SER A 96 8.24 -11.17 3.55
C SER A 96 8.82 -12.54 3.94
N VAL A 97 7.98 -13.51 4.26
CA VAL A 97 8.40 -14.90 4.58
C VAL A 97 8.78 -15.65 3.32
N ARG A 98 7.97 -15.52 2.25
CA ARG A 98 8.22 -16.19 0.98
C ARG A 98 9.04 -15.34 -0.01
N GLY A 99 9.26 -14.04 0.29
CA GLY A 99 9.94 -13.11 -0.60
C GLY A 99 9.14 -12.85 -1.89
N LYS A 100 7.81 -12.75 -1.80
CA LYS A 100 6.92 -12.59 -2.94
C LYS A 100 6.02 -11.36 -2.79
N LEU A 101 5.91 -10.56 -3.86
CA LEU A 101 4.82 -9.58 -3.95
C LEU A 101 3.56 -10.31 -4.42
N VAL A 102 2.51 -10.26 -3.63
CA VAL A 102 1.21 -10.87 -3.96
C VAL A 102 0.25 -9.79 -4.45
N LEU A 103 -0.39 -10.03 -5.59
CA LEU A 103 -1.43 -9.19 -6.19
C LEU A 103 -2.73 -9.98 -6.26
N PHE A 104 -3.83 -9.33 -5.90
CA PHE A 104 -5.18 -9.91 -6.04
C PHE A 104 -6.13 -8.96 -6.78
N GLY A 105 -6.96 -9.52 -7.67
CA GLY A 105 -8.14 -8.91 -8.22
C GLY A 105 -7.89 -7.65 -9.07
N GLY A 106 -8.77 -6.66 -8.94
CA GLY A 106 -8.77 -5.43 -9.71
C GLY A 106 -9.79 -5.43 -10.84
N ASN A 107 -9.74 -4.42 -11.69
CA ASN A 107 -10.71 -4.17 -12.74
C ASN A 107 -10.06 -4.09 -14.12
N ILE A 108 -10.67 -4.75 -15.11
CA ILE A 108 -10.39 -4.63 -16.54
C ILE A 108 -11.70 -4.26 -17.25
N SER A 109 -11.84 -2.99 -17.64
CA SER A 109 -13.00 -2.54 -18.44
C SER A 109 -14.36 -2.97 -17.86
N ASN A 110 -14.58 -2.70 -16.57
CA ASN A 110 -15.78 -3.06 -15.79
C ASN A 110 -15.97 -4.57 -15.54
N ASN A 111 -14.94 -5.36 -15.74
CA ASN A 111 -14.90 -6.76 -15.33
C ASN A 111 -13.93 -6.90 -14.16
N TYR A 112 -14.44 -7.24 -12.98
CA TYR A 112 -13.61 -7.46 -11.80
C TYR A 112 -13.04 -8.86 -11.78
N LEU A 113 -11.86 -8.98 -11.22
CA LEU A 113 -11.04 -10.18 -11.25
C LEU A 113 -10.96 -10.83 -9.87
N ASN A 114 -10.69 -12.14 -9.86
CA ASN A 114 -10.41 -12.94 -8.66
C ASN A 114 -9.12 -13.75 -8.76
N ASP A 115 -8.24 -13.35 -9.66
CA ASP A 115 -6.96 -14.02 -9.84
C ASP A 115 -5.93 -13.54 -8.82
N THR A 116 -5.09 -14.46 -8.39
CA THR A 116 -3.94 -14.20 -7.53
C THR A 116 -2.67 -14.34 -8.36
N TRP A 117 -1.77 -13.37 -8.23
CA TRP A 117 -0.47 -13.37 -8.88
C TRP A 117 0.65 -13.12 -7.89
N GLU A 118 1.79 -13.74 -8.12
CA GLU A 118 2.98 -13.60 -7.29
C GLU A 118 4.17 -13.15 -8.15
N TYR A 119 4.86 -12.10 -7.70
CA TYR A 119 6.09 -11.60 -8.31
C TYR A 119 7.29 -11.97 -7.45
N ASP A 120 8.30 -12.58 -8.05
CA ASP A 120 9.51 -13.05 -7.36
C ASP A 120 10.73 -12.12 -7.52
N GLY A 121 10.50 -10.95 -8.09
CA GLY A 121 11.57 -10.01 -8.42
C GLY A 121 12.07 -10.13 -9.85
N VAL A 122 11.63 -11.14 -10.59
CA VAL A 122 11.99 -11.38 -11.99
C VAL A 122 10.76 -11.53 -12.86
N ASN A 123 9.82 -12.39 -12.46
CA ASN A 123 8.62 -12.70 -13.24
C ASN A 123 7.39 -12.80 -12.35
N TRP A 124 6.23 -12.61 -12.97
CA TRP A 124 4.94 -12.89 -12.37
C TRP A 124 4.52 -14.33 -12.65
N ALA A 125 3.99 -14.99 -11.66
CA ALA A 125 3.35 -16.30 -11.79
C ALA A 125 1.92 -16.22 -11.28
N ARG A 126 0.95 -16.77 -12.03
CA ARG A 126 -0.42 -16.90 -11.55
C ARG A 126 -0.48 -18.03 -10.53
N ALA A 127 -0.94 -17.74 -9.32
CA ALA A 127 -1.18 -18.75 -8.31
C ALA A 127 -2.45 -19.56 -8.65
N THR A 128 -2.35 -20.88 -8.52
CA THR A 128 -3.50 -21.78 -8.64
C THR A 128 -3.99 -22.09 -7.23
N THR A 129 -5.13 -21.52 -6.85
CA THR A 129 -5.73 -21.69 -5.53
C THR A 129 -6.98 -22.55 -5.63
N ALA A 130 -7.22 -23.40 -4.61
CA ALA A 130 -8.44 -24.21 -4.55
C ALA A 130 -9.67 -23.35 -4.25
N ASN A 131 -9.50 -22.34 -3.41
CA ASN A 131 -10.51 -21.32 -3.10
C ASN A 131 -9.96 -19.94 -3.42
N SER A 132 -10.86 -19.00 -3.67
CA SER A 132 -10.52 -17.60 -3.97
C SER A 132 -11.64 -16.68 -3.51
N PRO A 133 -11.33 -15.48 -3.00
CA PRO A 133 -12.36 -14.46 -2.81
C PRO A 133 -13.14 -14.21 -4.09
N PRO A 134 -14.42 -13.84 -4.03
CA PRO A 134 -15.16 -13.38 -5.20
C PRO A 134 -14.44 -12.24 -5.93
N ALA A 135 -14.66 -12.15 -7.25
CA ALA A 135 -14.07 -11.13 -8.11
C ALA A 135 -14.42 -9.72 -7.60
N ARG A 136 -13.40 -8.90 -7.39
CA ARG A 136 -13.55 -7.59 -6.75
C ARG A 136 -12.46 -6.58 -7.14
N ALA A 137 -12.78 -5.30 -6.95
CA ALA A 137 -11.85 -4.19 -7.04
C ALA A 137 -12.02 -3.23 -5.85
N PHE A 138 -11.07 -2.31 -5.67
CA PHE A 138 -11.06 -1.31 -4.59
C PHE A 138 -11.11 -1.91 -3.17
N HIS A 139 -10.76 -3.19 -3.04
CA HIS A 139 -10.46 -3.84 -1.77
C HIS A 139 -9.07 -3.41 -1.29
N THR A 140 -8.73 -3.78 -0.08
CA THR A 140 -7.39 -3.55 0.47
C THR A 140 -6.76 -4.87 0.89
N THR A 141 -5.42 -4.93 0.86
CA THR A 141 -4.65 -6.06 1.38
C THR A 141 -3.49 -5.56 2.23
N ALA A 142 -3.15 -6.32 3.27
CA ALA A 142 -1.92 -6.12 4.03
C ALA A 142 -1.37 -7.48 4.49
N TYR A 143 -0.05 -7.56 4.65
CA TYR A 143 0.62 -8.78 5.06
C TYR A 143 0.87 -8.79 6.56
N ASP A 144 0.22 -9.71 7.25
CA ASP A 144 0.47 -10.01 8.66
C ASP A 144 1.73 -10.87 8.78
N SER A 145 2.84 -10.22 9.08
CA SER A 145 4.14 -10.86 9.15
C SER A 145 4.28 -11.82 10.35
N SER A 146 3.48 -11.62 11.42
CA SER A 146 3.52 -12.48 12.60
C SER A 146 2.85 -13.83 12.36
N ARG A 147 1.78 -13.85 11.55
CA ARG A 147 1.05 -15.08 11.21
C ARG A 147 1.43 -15.66 9.84
N GLY A 148 2.20 -14.90 9.03
CA GLY A 148 2.54 -15.29 7.67
C GLY A 148 1.31 -15.33 6.75
N LYS A 149 0.38 -14.40 6.90
CA LYS A 149 -0.88 -14.34 6.15
C LYS A 149 -1.04 -13.01 5.42
N LEU A 150 -1.43 -13.06 4.16
CA LEU A 150 -1.96 -11.89 3.47
C LEU A 150 -3.44 -11.78 3.81
N VAL A 151 -3.86 -10.66 4.38
CA VAL A 151 -5.26 -10.40 4.72
C VAL A 151 -5.87 -9.46 3.70
N LEU A 152 -7.07 -9.78 3.23
CA LEU A 152 -7.87 -8.98 2.32
C LEU A 152 -9.18 -8.60 3.00
N PHE A 153 -9.63 -7.36 2.84
CA PHE A 153 -10.92 -6.89 3.33
C PHE A 153 -11.70 -6.10 2.28
N GLY A 154 -12.99 -6.38 2.16
CA GLY A 154 -13.98 -5.57 1.48
C GLY A 154 -13.80 -5.43 -0.03
N GLY A 155 -14.16 -4.26 -0.56
CA GLY A 155 -14.15 -3.97 -1.99
C GLY A 155 -15.54 -3.91 -2.62
N TYR A 156 -15.59 -4.06 -3.94
CA TYR A 156 -16.79 -3.96 -4.74
C TYR A 156 -16.81 -5.06 -5.81
N ASP A 157 -17.91 -5.78 -5.93
CA ASP A 157 -18.06 -6.93 -6.83
C ASP A 157 -18.73 -6.59 -8.17
N ASN A 158 -18.76 -7.56 -9.09
CA ASN A 158 -19.41 -7.42 -10.42
C ASN A 158 -20.94 -7.28 -10.34
N SER A 159 -21.55 -7.63 -9.21
CA SER A 159 -23.01 -7.50 -9.00
C SER A 159 -23.39 -6.13 -8.44
N GLY A 160 -22.42 -5.27 -8.17
CA GLY A 160 -22.66 -3.95 -7.61
C GLY A 160 -22.76 -3.92 -6.09
N ASN A 161 -22.27 -4.95 -5.41
CA ASN A 161 -22.29 -5.04 -3.95
C ASN A 161 -20.98 -4.50 -3.35
N TYR A 162 -21.13 -3.74 -2.26
CA TYR A 162 -20.03 -3.47 -1.34
C TYR A 162 -19.83 -4.69 -0.44
N LEU A 163 -18.59 -5.00 -0.14
CA LEU A 163 -18.21 -6.22 0.57
C LEU A 163 -17.65 -5.88 1.96
N ASN A 164 -17.84 -6.79 2.92
CA ASN A 164 -17.30 -6.70 4.29
C ASN A 164 -16.68 -8.02 4.76
N ASP A 165 -16.42 -8.91 3.83
CA ASP A 165 -15.79 -10.19 4.10
C ASP A 165 -14.27 -10.01 4.31
N THR A 166 -13.74 -10.90 5.15
CA THR A 166 -12.31 -10.99 5.44
C THR A 166 -11.77 -12.31 4.90
N TRP A 167 -10.68 -12.24 4.15
CA TRP A 167 -10.02 -13.40 3.57
C TRP A 167 -8.54 -13.41 3.92
N GLU A 168 -8.00 -14.63 4.11
CA GLU A 168 -6.58 -14.85 4.38
C GLU A 168 -5.95 -15.76 3.33
N TYR A 169 -4.79 -15.35 2.79
CA TYR A 169 -3.97 -16.14 1.88
C TYR A 169 -2.71 -16.61 2.59
N ASP A 170 -2.46 -17.92 2.57
CA ASP A 170 -1.31 -18.54 3.23
C ASP A 170 -0.12 -18.83 2.30
N GLY A 171 -0.22 -18.33 1.06
CA GLY A 171 0.75 -18.65 0.01
C GLY A 171 0.36 -19.84 -0.86
N VAL A 172 -0.71 -20.53 -0.53
CA VAL A 172 -1.24 -21.67 -1.28
C VAL A 172 -2.73 -21.47 -1.58
N ASN A 173 -3.53 -21.17 -0.56
CA ASN A 173 -4.99 -21.03 -0.70
C ASN A 173 -5.53 -19.81 0.04
N TRP A 174 -6.69 -19.35 -0.41
CA TRP A 174 -7.50 -18.39 0.30
C TRP A 174 -8.49 -19.09 1.23
N THR A 175 -8.67 -18.53 2.40
CA THR A 175 -9.66 -18.96 3.38
C THR A 175 -10.47 -17.76 3.83
N GLU A 176 -11.80 -17.85 3.77
CA GLU A 176 -12.68 -16.84 4.35
C GLU A 176 -12.66 -16.95 5.87
N VAL A 177 -12.47 -15.82 6.55
CA VAL A 177 -12.49 -15.74 8.02
C VAL A 177 -13.86 -15.26 8.45
N ILE A 178 -14.56 -16.10 9.21
CA ILE A 178 -15.85 -15.72 9.79
C ILE A 178 -15.59 -14.97 11.08
N THR A 179 -15.81 -13.67 11.05
CA THR A 179 -15.63 -12.77 12.19
C THR A 179 -16.95 -12.55 12.91
N THR A 180 -16.90 -12.36 14.22
CA THR A 180 -18.10 -12.03 15.02
C THR A 180 -18.46 -10.56 14.92
N THR A 181 -17.45 -9.72 14.75
CA THR A 181 -17.55 -8.27 14.49
C THR A 181 -16.84 -7.95 13.18
N SER A 182 -17.40 -7.08 12.38
CA SER A 182 -16.82 -6.66 11.10
C SER A 182 -17.13 -5.19 10.81
N PRO A 183 -16.21 -4.46 10.18
CA PRO A 183 -16.55 -3.16 9.61
C PRO A 183 -17.70 -3.28 8.61
N SER A 184 -18.51 -2.22 8.46
CA SER A 184 -19.55 -2.20 7.42
C SER A 184 -18.95 -2.37 6.03
N ALA A 185 -19.74 -2.94 5.11
CA ALA A 185 -19.35 -3.18 3.74
C ALA A 185 -18.87 -1.86 3.07
N ARG A 186 -17.66 -1.89 2.50
CA ARG A 186 -17.01 -0.68 1.99
C ARG A 186 -15.96 -0.98 0.92
N ARG A 187 -15.61 0.06 0.17
CA ARG A 187 -14.51 0.05 -0.79
C ARG A 187 -13.63 1.29 -0.64
N ALA A 188 -12.44 1.26 -1.23
CA ALA A 188 -11.51 2.38 -1.29
C ALA A 188 -11.03 2.87 0.08
N GLN A 189 -11.06 2.00 1.08
CA GLN A 189 -10.38 2.11 2.35
C GLN A 189 -8.90 1.78 2.19
N ALA A 190 -8.07 2.14 3.17
CA ALA A 190 -6.68 1.71 3.24
C ALA A 190 -6.45 0.85 4.48
N MET A 191 -5.52 -0.09 4.40
CA MET A 191 -5.15 -1.00 5.47
C MET A 191 -3.65 -1.28 5.45
N ILE A 192 -3.04 -1.32 6.62
CA ILE A 192 -1.64 -1.69 6.82
C ILE A 192 -1.53 -2.69 7.97
N TYR A 193 -0.37 -3.33 8.07
CA TYR A 193 -0.02 -4.13 9.23
C TYR A 193 0.93 -3.34 10.14
N ASP A 194 0.54 -3.19 11.40
CA ASP A 194 1.35 -2.61 12.46
C ASP A 194 2.19 -3.73 13.09
N ASP A 195 3.45 -3.84 12.69
CA ASP A 195 4.36 -4.87 13.18
C ASP A 195 4.60 -4.79 14.69
N TRP A 196 4.54 -3.58 15.28
CA TRP A 196 4.80 -3.37 16.71
C TRP A 196 3.66 -3.92 17.57
N ARG A 197 2.41 -3.63 17.18
CA ARG A 197 1.22 -4.07 17.92
C ARG A 197 0.68 -5.42 17.45
N ALA A 198 1.27 -5.97 16.38
CA ALA A 198 0.82 -7.21 15.71
C ALA A 198 -0.67 -7.15 15.31
N LYS A 199 -1.10 -6.04 14.71
CA LYS A 199 -2.48 -5.82 14.26
C LYS A 199 -2.53 -5.20 12.88
N LEU A 200 -3.57 -5.55 12.11
CA LEU A 200 -3.92 -4.75 10.95
C LEU A 200 -4.70 -3.50 11.40
N VAL A 201 -4.41 -2.38 10.79
CA VAL A 201 -5.11 -1.11 11.01
C VAL A 201 -5.73 -0.67 9.70
N MET A 202 -7.04 -0.46 9.71
CA MET A 202 -7.82 0.00 8.57
C MET A 202 -8.49 1.34 8.89
N PHE A 203 -8.55 2.24 7.91
CA PHE A 203 -9.23 3.51 8.03
C PHE A 203 -10.14 3.79 6.83
N GLY A 204 -11.32 4.36 7.09
CA GLY A 204 -12.16 5.03 6.13
C GLY A 204 -12.78 4.15 5.05
N GLY A 205 -12.88 4.69 3.84
CA GLY A 205 -13.58 4.09 2.71
C GLY A 205 -14.95 4.69 2.46
N ILE A 206 -15.74 4.03 1.63
CA ILE A 206 -17.10 4.47 1.26
C ILE A 206 -18.00 3.26 1.00
N ASP A 207 -19.27 3.37 1.36
CA ASP A 207 -20.36 2.56 0.82
C ASP A 207 -21.15 3.34 -0.28
N CYS A 208 -22.38 2.97 -0.55
CA CYS A 208 -23.19 3.67 -1.54
C CYS A 208 -23.40 5.16 -1.22
N CYS A 209 -23.43 5.54 0.06
CA CYS A 209 -23.99 6.81 0.52
C CYS A 209 -23.10 7.52 1.55
N ASN A 210 -22.25 6.77 2.28
CA ASN A 210 -21.51 7.25 3.42
C ASN A 210 -20.00 7.15 3.20
N PHE A 211 -19.29 8.22 3.51
CA PHE A 211 -17.84 8.16 3.72
C PHE A 211 -17.59 7.82 5.17
N PHE A 212 -16.61 6.97 5.42
CA PHE A 212 -16.23 6.53 6.75
C PHE A 212 -15.01 7.30 7.29
N ASP A 213 -15.01 7.56 8.59
CA ASP A 213 -13.91 8.13 9.38
C ASP A 213 -13.53 7.24 10.57
N ASP A 214 -13.98 6.00 10.52
CA ASP A 214 -13.73 5.00 11.54
C ASP A 214 -12.37 4.32 11.37
N THR A 215 -11.79 3.96 12.50
CA THR A 215 -10.56 3.17 12.60
C THR A 215 -10.92 1.78 13.11
N TRP A 216 -10.40 0.75 12.45
CA TRP A 216 -10.60 -0.64 12.83
C TRP A 216 -9.28 -1.37 12.95
N GLU A 217 -9.20 -2.29 13.90
CA GLU A 217 -8.08 -3.19 14.09
C GLU A 217 -8.53 -4.64 13.94
N TYR A 218 -7.69 -5.45 13.26
CA TYR A 218 -7.87 -6.89 13.13
C TYR A 218 -6.70 -7.61 13.77
N ASP A 219 -7.00 -8.58 14.66
CA ASP A 219 -6.00 -9.32 15.45
C ASP A 219 -5.69 -10.72 14.89
N GLY A 220 -6.29 -11.07 13.77
CA GLY A 220 -6.18 -12.39 13.18
C GLY A 220 -7.37 -13.31 13.45
N GLY A 221 -8.33 -12.87 14.25
CA GLY A 221 -9.58 -13.57 14.53
C GLY A 221 -10.81 -12.71 14.36
N ASP A 222 -10.75 -11.47 14.86
CA ASP A 222 -11.91 -10.57 14.85
C ASP A 222 -11.52 -9.11 14.60
N TRP A 223 -12.50 -8.30 14.19
CA TRP A 223 -12.34 -6.87 14.04
C TRP A 223 -12.82 -6.14 15.30
N THR A 224 -12.08 -5.12 15.68
CA THR A 224 -12.44 -4.22 16.78
C THR A 224 -12.40 -2.78 16.28
N GLN A 225 -13.50 -2.03 16.47
CA GLN A 225 -13.51 -0.60 16.20
C GLN A 225 -12.74 0.15 17.29
N VAL A 226 -11.80 0.99 16.88
CA VAL A 226 -11.03 1.84 17.78
C VAL A 226 -11.78 3.15 17.98
N THR A 227 -12.08 3.49 19.23
CA THR A 227 -12.63 4.80 19.56
C THR A 227 -11.47 5.78 19.73
N THR A 228 -11.34 6.70 18.80
CA THR A 228 -10.32 7.75 18.80
C THR A 228 -10.90 9.07 19.32
N ALA A 229 -10.15 9.82 20.11
CA ALA A 229 -10.55 11.16 20.56
C ALA A 229 -10.45 12.18 19.40
N THR A 230 -9.50 11.96 18.49
CA THR A 230 -9.32 12.73 17.26
C THR A 230 -9.33 11.78 16.08
N SER A 231 -10.18 12.03 15.08
CA SER A 231 -10.24 11.26 13.85
C SER A 231 -9.97 12.16 12.63
N PRO A 232 -9.26 11.67 11.61
CA PRO A 232 -9.22 12.36 10.33
C PRO A 232 -10.62 12.49 9.73
N VAL A 233 -10.85 13.51 8.90
CA VAL A 233 -12.11 13.62 8.15
C VAL A 233 -12.35 12.35 7.34
N ALA A 234 -13.62 11.93 7.26
CA ALA A 234 -14.07 10.79 6.47
C ALA A 234 -13.52 10.87 5.04
N ARG A 235 -12.98 9.76 4.54
CA ARG A 235 -12.32 9.79 3.24
C ARG A 235 -12.22 8.43 2.55
N ARG A 236 -12.06 8.47 1.24
CA ARG A 236 -11.78 7.31 0.39
C ARG A 236 -10.56 7.57 -0.50
N TRP A 237 -9.97 6.52 -1.06
CA TRP A 237 -8.83 6.59 -2.01
C TRP A 237 -7.60 7.33 -1.45
N HIS A 238 -7.48 7.38 -0.15
CA HIS A 238 -6.23 7.72 0.53
C HIS A 238 -5.30 6.50 0.50
N ALA A 239 -4.04 6.72 0.79
CA ALA A 239 -3.09 5.64 0.98
C ALA A 239 -2.53 5.65 2.40
N MET A 240 -2.13 4.46 2.87
CA MET A 240 -1.46 4.27 4.14
C MET A 240 -0.19 3.44 3.96
N ALA A 241 0.81 3.72 4.77
CA ALA A 241 2.01 2.92 4.91
C ALA A 241 2.39 2.83 6.40
N TYR A 242 3.04 1.74 6.80
CA TYR A 242 3.51 1.58 8.16
C TYR A 242 4.98 2.00 8.26
N ASP A 243 5.23 3.12 8.93
CA ASP A 243 6.58 3.56 9.28
C ASP A 243 7.13 2.65 10.39
N LYS A 244 7.86 1.65 9.97
CA LYS A 244 8.42 0.62 10.85
C LYS A 244 9.44 1.18 11.85
N TRP A 245 10.16 2.24 11.47
CA TRP A 245 11.17 2.86 12.32
C TRP A 245 10.54 3.59 13.51
N ARG A 246 9.45 4.34 13.26
CA ARG A 246 8.73 5.10 14.30
C ARG A 246 7.55 4.32 14.90
N ALA A 247 7.28 3.10 14.41
CA ALA A 247 6.13 2.28 14.78
C ALA A 247 4.78 3.03 14.60
N LYS A 248 4.60 3.69 13.44
CA LYS A 248 3.40 4.48 13.16
C LYS A 248 2.79 4.19 11.79
N PRO A 249 1.49 3.91 11.72
CA PRO A 249 0.71 4.10 10.51
C PRO A 249 0.73 5.55 10.06
N VAL A 250 1.10 5.79 8.80
CA VAL A 250 1.11 7.09 8.14
C VAL A 250 0.08 7.07 7.02
N MET A 251 -0.81 8.05 6.99
CA MET A 251 -1.83 8.22 5.96
C MET A 251 -1.63 9.54 5.25
N PHE A 252 -1.88 9.57 3.95
CA PHE A 252 -1.88 10.80 3.14
C PHE A 252 -3.09 10.90 2.24
N GLY A 253 -3.63 12.12 2.11
CA GLY A 253 -4.55 12.51 1.07
C GLY A 253 -5.90 11.80 1.06
N GLY A 254 -6.41 11.54 -0.14
CA GLY A 254 -7.72 10.96 -0.37
C GLY A 254 -8.75 11.97 -0.88
N TYR A 255 -10.01 11.62 -0.75
CA TYR A 255 -11.14 12.43 -1.22
C TYR A 255 -12.32 12.34 -0.25
N TYR A 256 -12.92 13.50 0.04
CA TYR A 256 -14.22 13.65 0.72
C TYR A 256 -15.12 14.57 -0.13
N SER A 257 -15.22 15.83 0.19
CA SER A 257 -15.86 16.86 -0.65
C SER A 257 -14.88 17.48 -1.65
N SER A 258 -13.59 17.34 -1.38
CA SER A 258 -12.46 17.80 -2.21
C SER A 258 -11.29 16.83 -2.08
N TYR A 259 -10.26 17.01 -2.91
CA TYR A 259 -9.00 16.30 -2.72
C TYR A 259 -8.32 16.76 -1.43
N LEU A 260 -7.70 15.83 -0.72
CA LEU A 260 -7.03 16.07 0.55
C LEU A 260 -5.51 16.04 0.38
N SER A 261 -4.79 16.82 1.20
CA SER A 261 -3.32 16.90 1.22
C SER A 261 -2.74 16.77 2.63
N ASP A 262 -3.57 16.38 3.59
CA ASP A 262 -3.11 16.20 4.97
C ASP A 262 -2.36 14.88 5.15
N THR A 263 -1.31 14.92 5.97
CA THR A 263 -0.64 13.74 6.51
C THR A 263 -1.20 13.49 7.90
N ARG A 264 -1.52 12.25 8.20
CA ARG A 264 -2.00 11.82 9.52
C ARG A 264 -1.16 10.65 10.00
N GLU A 265 -0.90 10.63 11.29
CA GLU A 265 -0.18 9.55 11.95
C GLU A 265 -1.02 8.97 13.07
N PHE A 266 -1.09 7.64 13.16
CA PHE A 266 -1.80 6.93 14.22
C PHE A 266 -0.78 6.36 15.22
N ASP A 267 -1.04 6.53 16.52
CA ASP A 267 -0.15 6.03 17.58
C ASP A 267 -0.67 4.75 18.27
N GLY A 268 -1.78 4.22 17.76
CA GLY A 268 -2.47 3.08 18.36
C GLY A 268 -3.67 3.47 19.21
N VAL A 269 -3.83 4.76 19.50
CA VAL A 269 -4.94 5.32 20.28
C VAL A 269 -5.63 6.43 19.51
N ASP A 270 -4.86 7.42 19.01
CA ASP A 270 -5.39 8.59 18.35
C ASP A 270 -4.65 8.92 17.05
N TRP A 271 -5.35 9.67 16.17
CA TRP A 271 -4.76 10.23 14.97
C TRP A 271 -4.25 11.65 15.24
N THR A 272 -3.03 11.90 14.84
CA THR A 272 -2.40 13.22 14.93
C THR A 272 -2.08 13.78 13.56
N GLN A 273 -2.01 15.10 13.44
CA GLN A 273 -1.52 15.78 12.25
C GLN A 273 -0.15 16.38 12.55
N PRO A 274 0.93 15.83 12.01
CA PRO A 274 2.25 16.41 12.22
C PRO A 274 2.34 17.80 11.54
N ALA A 275 3.13 18.70 12.14
CA ALA A 275 3.46 19.96 11.50
C ALA A 275 4.45 19.71 10.37
N ILE A 276 4.03 19.92 9.12
CA ILE A 276 4.80 19.62 7.92
C ILE A 276 5.03 20.91 7.13
N ALA A 277 6.32 21.20 6.84
CA ALA A 277 6.69 22.40 6.10
C ALA A 277 6.41 22.29 4.58
N THR A 278 6.60 21.10 4.02
CA THR A 278 6.39 20.81 2.58
C THR A 278 5.55 19.54 2.45
N SER A 279 4.59 19.56 1.55
CA SER A 279 3.66 18.42 1.33
C SER A 279 3.36 18.24 -0.15
N PRO A 280 3.10 17.01 -0.62
CA PRO A 280 2.52 16.79 -1.94
C PRO A 280 1.21 17.56 -2.11
N GLY A 281 0.88 17.94 -3.35
CA GLY A 281 -0.44 18.50 -3.67
C GLY A 281 -1.57 17.55 -3.30
N ALA A 282 -2.76 18.12 -3.04
CA ALA A 282 -3.96 17.36 -2.70
C ALA A 282 -4.29 16.34 -3.80
N ARG A 283 -4.47 15.07 -3.41
CA ARG A 283 -4.64 13.97 -4.37
C ARG A 283 -5.36 12.77 -3.80
N ARG A 284 -5.87 11.93 -4.69
CA ARG A 284 -6.47 10.62 -4.37
C ARG A 284 -5.90 9.52 -5.27
N SER A 285 -6.17 8.26 -4.95
CA SER A 285 -5.81 7.10 -5.79
C SER A 285 -4.32 7.01 -6.12
N HIS A 286 -3.49 7.60 -5.28
CA HIS A 286 -2.05 7.40 -5.26
C HIS A 286 -1.72 6.14 -4.46
N ALA A 287 -0.50 5.66 -4.54
CA ALA A 287 -0.04 4.56 -3.71
C ALA A 287 1.10 5.01 -2.79
N MET A 288 1.23 4.33 -1.65
CA MET A 288 2.31 4.52 -0.69
C MET A 288 2.91 3.18 -0.30
N ALA A 289 4.22 3.18 -0.06
CA ALA A 289 4.94 2.04 0.50
C ALA A 289 6.07 2.55 1.40
N TYR A 290 6.31 1.85 2.51
CA TYR A 290 7.42 2.21 3.41
C TYR A 290 8.68 1.44 3.05
N ASP A 291 9.70 2.16 2.61
CA ASP A 291 11.05 1.64 2.38
C ASP A 291 11.78 1.53 3.71
N SER A 292 11.78 0.34 4.28
CA SER A 292 12.38 0.08 5.59
C SER A 292 13.92 0.09 5.57
N TRP A 293 14.56 0.03 4.39
CA TRP A 293 16.01 0.12 4.29
C TRP A 293 16.51 1.56 4.41
N ARG A 294 15.70 2.52 3.91
CA ARG A 294 16.02 3.95 3.93
C ARG A 294 15.23 4.74 4.99
N ALA A 295 14.29 4.07 5.70
CA ALA A 295 13.36 4.69 6.63
C ALA A 295 12.55 5.84 5.99
N LYS A 296 12.00 5.61 4.78
CA LYS A 296 11.22 6.58 4.03
C LYS A 296 9.88 5.99 3.60
N THR A 297 8.81 6.76 3.78
CA THR A 297 7.55 6.46 3.10
C THR A 297 7.57 7.05 1.70
N VAL A 298 7.47 6.21 0.69
CA VAL A 298 7.45 6.60 -0.73
C VAL A 298 6.01 6.72 -1.20
N LEU A 299 5.67 7.83 -1.83
CA LEU A 299 4.39 8.10 -2.49
C LEU A 299 4.62 8.29 -3.98
N PHE A 300 3.77 7.71 -4.81
CA PHE A 300 3.79 7.92 -6.27
C PHE A 300 2.41 8.22 -6.84
N GLY A 301 2.35 9.21 -7.73
CA GLY A 301 1.25 9.45 -8.65
C GLY A 301 -0.08 9.86 -8.00
N GLY A 302 -1.17 9.35 -8.55
CA GLY A 302 -2.54 9.68 -8.11
C GLY A 302 -3.28 10.60 -9.08
N TYR A 303 -4.27 11.32 -8.56
CA TYR A 303 -5.18 12.15 -9.34
C TYR A 303 -5.65 13.38 -8.56
N ASP A 304 -5.57 14.57 -9.19
CA ASP A 304 -5.97 15.88 -8.66
C ASP A 304 -6.76 16.75 -9.66
N ASN A 305 -7.46 16.18 -10.59
CA ASN A 305 -8.04 16.60 -11.86
C ASN A 305 -7.15 16.25 -13.06
N SER A 306 -5.89 15.93 -12.81
CA SER A 306 -4.96 15.33 -13.77
C SER A 306 -4.30 14.09 -13.15
N HIS A 307 -3.80 13.19 -13.99
CA HIS A 307 -2.98 12.09 -13.49
C HIS A 307 -1.59 12.61 -13.15
N LEU A 308 -1.03 12.11 -12.06
CA LEU A 308 0.26 12.54 -11.51
C LEU A 308 1.33 11.45 -11.74
N ASN A 309 2.59 11.87 -11.85
CA ASN A 309 3.77 10.99 -11.99
C ASN A 309 4.93 11.40 -11.10
N ASP A 310 4.65 12.24 -10.11
CA ASP A 310 5.64 12.68 -9.15
C ASP A 310 5.91 11.61 -8.08
N THR A 311 7.15 11.59 -7.62
CA THR A 311 7.60 10.74 -6.52
C THR A 311 7.90 11.63 -5.32
N TRP A 312 7.41 11.25 -4.15
CA TRP A 312 7.65 11.96 -2.90
C TRP A 312 8.12 10.99 -1.82
N GLU A 313 8.97 11.48 -0.94
CA GLU A 313 9.45 10.73 0.22
C GLU A 313 9.16 11.49 1.50
N TYR A 314 8.63 10.79 2.50
CA TYR A 314 8.33 11.31 3.84
C TYR A 314 9.28 10.69 4.85
N ASP A 315 9.90 11.54 5.69
CA ASP A 315 10.88 11.12 6.70
C ASP A 315 10.35 11.09 8.13
N GLY A 316 9.14 11.57 8.35
CA GLY A 316 8.51 11.54 9.66
C GLY A 316 9.10 12.48 10.71
N GLY A 317 10.08 13.32 10.36
CA GLY A 317 10.66 14.28 11.29
C GLY A 317 11.61 13.69 12.32
N VAL A 318 12.46 12.77 11.87
CA VAL A 318 13.52 12.15 12.70
C VAL A 318 14.81 12.89 12.54
#